data_bad59e980aa92ebd81445e7d1e480fce
#
_entry.id   bad59e980aa92ebd81445e7d1e480fce
#
_cell.length_a   1.000
_cell.length_b   1.000
_cell.length_c   1.000
_cell.angle_alpha   90.00
_cell.angle_beta   90.00
_cell.angle_gamma   90.00
#
_symmetry.space_group_name_H-M   'P 1'
#
loop_
_entity.id
_entity.type
_entity.pdbx_description
1 polymer ?
#
loop_
_entity_poly.entity_id
_entity_poly.type
_entity_poly.pdbx_seq_one_letter_code
_entity_poly.pdbx_strand_id
1 'polypeptide(L)'
;MNENNYSDEDNIIIIRTLLAKLKRLLKIHELVDEKRNIDEAVSSFKPPIFWKDKPLITQQIRSWKKDELKNLIYDSNEIEFLIKRNSTIGKNILSDFIINNSKKTNN
;
A
#
# COMPACT_ATOMS: atom_id res chain seq x y z
N MET A 1 22.02 -11.25 1.69
CA MET A 1 21.51 -11.49 1.51
C MET A 1 21.24 -11.70 0.86
N ASN A 2 21.54 -11.67 0.58
CA ASN A 2 21.18 -11.93 0.04
C ASN A 2 20.38 -12.23 -0.16
N GLU A 3 20.52 -12.49 0.29
CA GLU A 3 19.48 -12.83 0.35
C GLU A 3 18.48 -12.43 -0.27
N ASN A 4 18.55 -11.95 -0.67
CA ASN A 4 17.54 -11.22 -1.28
C ASN A 4 17.53 -11.31 -2.74
N ASN A 5 17.58 -12.53 -3.20
CA ASN A 5 17.51 -12.80 -4.62
C ASN A 5 16.09 -13.10 -5.03
N TYR A 6 15.21 -12.12 -4.83
CA TYR A 6 13.87 -12.23 -5.39
C TYR A 6 13.97 -12.12 -6.90
N SER A 7 13.24 -12.94 -7.62
CA SER A 7 13.14 -12.83 -9.06
C SER A 7 12.37 -11.56 -9.43
N ASP A 8 12.44 -11.17 -10.71
CA ASP A 8 11.66 -10.05 -11.19
C ASP A 8 10.17 -10.29 -11.00
N GLU A 9 9.72 -11.54 -11.16
CA GLU A 9 8.34 -11.90 -10.93
C GLU A 9 7.94 -11.68 -9.48
N ASP A 10 8.81 -12.03 -8.53
CA ASP A 10 8.55 -11.81 -7.11
C ASP A 10 8.44 -10.31 -6.80
N ASN A 11 9.31 -9.50 -7.38
CA ASN A 11 9.27 -8.06 -7.19
C ASN A 11 7.98 -7.45 -7.73
N ILE A 12 7.51 -7.93 -8.88
CA ILE A 12 6.25 -7.46 -9.46
C ILE A 12 5.08 -7.85 -8.57
N ILE A 13 5.08 -9.06 -8.02
CA ILE A 13 4.04 -9.50 -7.09
C ILE A 13 4.01 -8.61 -5.85
N ILE A 14 5.18 -8.30 -5.29
CA ILE A 14 5.28 -7.43 -4.13
C ILE A 14 4.67 -6.05 -4.40
N ILE A 15 5.06 -5.43 -5.52
CA ILE A 15 4.58 -4.08 -5.82
C ILE A 15 3.07 -4.08 -6.14
N ARG A 16 2.57 -5.11 -6.81
CA ARG A 16 1.14 -5.22 -7.09
C ARG A 16 0.33 -5.45 -5.84
N THR A 17 0.85 -6.24 -4.91
CA THR A 17 0.21 -6.47 -3.62
C THR A 17 0.12 -5.16 -2.84
N LEU A 18 1.20 -4.38 -2.84
CA LEU A 18 1.23 -3.08 -2.19
C LEU A 18 0.22 -2.14 -2.85
N LEU A 19 0.19 -2.09 -4.18
CA LEU A 19 -0.77 -1.27 -4.92
C LEU A 19 -2.21 -1.60 -4.55
N ALA A 20 -2.53 -2.90 -4.48
CA ALA A 20 -3.88 -3.33 -4.11
C ALA A 20 -4.26 -2.84 -2.72
N LYS A 21 -3.34 -2.93 -1.76
CA LYS A 21 -3.57 -2.47 -0.40
C LYS A 21 -3.75 -0.96 -0.33
N LEU A 22 -2.92 -0.22 -1.06
CA LEU A 22 -3.02 1.25 -1.09
C LEU A 22 -4.33 1.71 -1.71
N LYS A 23 -4.75 1.07 -2.80
CA LYS A 23 -6.02 1.39 -3.45
C LYS A 23 -7.20 1.09 -2.54
N ARG A 24 -7.12 -0.01 -1.79
CA ARG A 24 -8.16 -0.35 -0.81
C ARG A 24 -8.24 0.73 0.28
N LEU A 25 -7.10 1.15 0.81
CA LEU A 25 -7.07 2.20 1.82
C LEU A 25 -7.66 3.51 1.29
N LEU A 26 -7.35 3.86 0.05
CA LEU A 26 -7.91 5.07 -0.54
C LEU A 26 -9.42 4.98 -0.65
N LYS A 27 -9.95 3.84 -1.08
CA LYS A 27 -11.40 3.65 -1.18
C LYS A 27 -12.06 3.72 0.19
N ILE A 28 -11.44 3.15 1.22
CA ILE A 28 -11.97 3.24 2.58
C ILE A 28 -11.96 4.69 3.06
N HIS A 29 -10.90 5.42 2.75
CA HIS A 29 -10.81 6.84 3.09
C HIS A 29 -11.97 7.65 2.46
N GLU A 30 -12.27 7.37 1.20
CA GLU A 30 -13.38 8.03 0.52
C GLU A 30 -14.70 7.67 1.19
N LEU A 31 -14.83 6.43 1.62
CA LEU A 31 -16.04 5.99 2.34
C LEU A 31 -16.15 6.66 3.72
N VAL A 32 -15.01 6.87 4.39
CA VAL A 32 -14.99 7.61 5.67
C VAL A 32 -15.50 9.03 5.47
N ASP A 33 -15.08 9.68 4.38
CA ASP A 33 -15.57 11.03 4.09
C ASP A 33 -17.09 11.06 3.88
N GLU A 34 -17.62 10.03 3.23
CA GLU A 34 -19.03 9.91 2.97
C GLU A 34 -19.82 9.62 4.24
N LYS A 35 -19.37 8.64 5.02
CA LYS A 35 -20.09 8.19 6.22
C LYS A 35 -19.72 8.97 7.48
N ARG A 36 -18.61 9.69 7.46
CA ARG A 36 -18.08 10.48 8.56
C ARG A 36 -17.80 9.66 9.82
N ASN A 37 -17.54 8.37 9.65
CA ASN A 37 -17.26 7.46 10.75
C ASN A 37 -16.35 6.35 10.24
N ILE A 38 -15.15 6.24 10.85
CA ILE A 38 -14.17 5.26 10.42
C ILE A 38 -14.66 3.83 10.65
N ASP A 39 -15.22 3.58 11.83
CA ASP A 39 -15.68 2.23 12.16
C ASP A 39 -16.79 1.77 11.22
N GLU A 40 -17.71 2.66 10.89
CA GLU A 40 -18.79 2.33 9.96
C GLU A 40 -18.25 2.07 8.55
N ALA A 41 -17.30 2.91 8.10
CA ALA A 41 -16.70 2.73 6.79
C ALA A 41 -15.96 1.40 6.68
N VAL A 42 -15.18 1.05 7.70
CA VAL A 42 -14.43 -0.20 7.72
C VAL A 42 -15.38 -1.40 7.77
N SER A 43 -16.45 -1.30 8.56
CA SER A 43 -17.42 -2.40 8.71
C SER A 43 -18.28 -2.61 7.49
N SER A 44 -18.58 -1.54 6.73
CA SER A 44 -19.45 -1.63 5.56
C SER A 44 -18.70 -1.82 4.24
N PHE A 45 -17.38 -1.77 4.27
CA PHE A 45 -16.57 -1.90 3.06
C PHE A 45 -16.79 -3.24 2.37
N LYS A 46 -16.84 -3.22 1.04
CA LYS A 46 -16.98 -4.44 0.22
C LYS A 46 -15.79 -4.58 -0.73
N PRO A 47 -15.16 -5.75 -0.80
CA PRO A 47 -15.47 -6.98 -0.05
C PRO A 47 -15.15 -6.82 1.45
N PRO A 48 -15.82 -7.60 2.32
CA PRO A 48 -15.64 -7.43 3.77
C PRO A 48 -14.19 -7.57 4.20
N ILE A 49 -13.78 -6.72 5.14
CA ILE A 49 -12.45 -6.77 5.72
C ILE A 49 -12.44 -7.83 6.81
N PHE A 50 -11.43 -8.69 6.80
CA PHE A 50 -11.25 -9.69 7.84
C PHE A 50 -11.17 -9.00 9.21
N TRP A 51 -11.91 -9.51 10.19
CA TRP A 51 -12.05 -8.82 11.48
C TRP A 51 -10.72 -8.59 12.20
N LYS A 52 -9.74 -9.48 12.03
CA LYS A 52 -8.42 -9.30 12.64
C LYS A 52 -7.64 -8.15 12.02
N ASP A 53 -7.95 -7.79 10.79
CA ASP A 53 -7.26 -6.72 10.10
C ASP A 53 -7.87 -5.34 10.37
N LYS A 54 -9.08 -5.29 10.92
CA LYS A 54 -9.77 -4.02 11.14
C LYS A 54 -9.00 -3.03 12.00
N PRO A 55 -8.39 -3.44 13.13
CA PRO A 55 -7.61 -2.48 13.92
C PRO A 55 -6.44 -1.89 13.15
N LEU A 56 -5.73 -2.71 12.37
CA LEU A 56 -4.60 -2.24 11.58
C LEU A 56 -5.06 -1.27 10.51
N ILE A 57 -6.13 -1.60 9.80
CA ILE A 57 -6.67 -0.75 8.74
C ILE A 57 -7.16 0.57 9.32
N THR A 58 -7.83 0.54 10.47
CA THR A 58 -8.26 1.77 11.16
C THR A 58 -7.06 2.65 11.49
N GLN A 59 -5.98 2.07 11.99
CA GLN A 59 -4.75 2.80 12.28
C GLN A 59 -4.15 3.41 11.02
N GLN A 60 -4.12 2.64 9.93
CA GLN A 60 -3.59 3.13 8.66
C GLN A 60 -4.41 4.28 8.10
N ILE A 61 -5.74 4.21 8.22
CA ILE A 61 -6.63 5.29 7.78
C ILE A 61 -6.33 6.58 8.56
N ARG A 62 -6.07 6.46 9.85
CA ARG A 62 -5.72 7.62 10.69
C ARG A 62 -4.34 8.18 10.40
N SER A 63 -3.41 7.31 10.00
CA SER A 63 -2.01 7.69 9.78
C SER A 63 -1.76 8.29 8.40
N TRP A 64 -2.55 7.93 7.40
CA TRP A 64 -2.31 8.31 6.01
C TRP A 64 -3.43 9.20 5.49
N LYS A 65 -3.06 10.35 4.94
CA LYS A 65 -4.01 11.25 4.27
C LYS A 65 -4.29 10.75 2.86
N LYS A 66 -5.44 11.13 2.31
CA LYS A 66 -5.80 10.72 0.94
C LYS A 66 -4.75 11.13 -0.09
N ASP A 67 -4.24 12.36 0.02
CA ASP A 67 -3.23 12.83 -0.93
C ASP A 67 -1.94 12.02 -0.84
N GLU A 68 -1.55 11.63 0.38
CA GLU A 68 -0.39 10.76 0.58
C GLU A 68 -0.60 9.41 -0.08
N LEU A 69 -1.80 8.83 0.07
CA LEU A 69 -2.13 7.55 -0.56
C LEU A 69 -2.10 7.65 -2.08
N LYS A 70 -2.63 8.74 -2.64
CA LYS A 70 -2.59 8.96 -4.08
C LYS A 70 -1.16 9.05 -4.60
N ASN A 71 -0.30 9.76 -3.87
CA ASN A 71 1.10 9.87 -4.24
C ASN A 71 1.81 8.53 -4.17
N LEU A 72 1.53 7.73 -3.13
CA LEU A 72 2.11 6.41 -2.99
C LEU A 72 1.66 5.47 -4.12
N ILE A 73 0.39 5.57 -4.51
CA ILE A 73 -0.13 4.77 -5.63
C ILE A 73 0.59 5.16 -6.91
N TYR A 74 0.75 6.46 -7.16
CA TYR A 74 1.48 6.93 -8.33
C TYR A 74 2.91 6.40 -8.33
N ASP A 75 3.62 6.55 -7.20
CA ASP A 75 5.00 6.10 -7.08
C ASP A 75 5.11 4.58 -7.26
N SER A 76 4.15 3.84 -6.72
CA SER A 76 4.15 2.38 -6.84
C SER A 76 3.95 1.95 -8.29
N ASN A 77 3.10 2.63 -9.03
CA ASN A 77 2.92 2.37 -10.46
C ASN A 77 4.21 2.63 -11.23
N GLU A 78 4.93 3.70 -10.89
CA GLU A 78 6.21 4.00 -11.53
C GLU A 78 7.25 2.95 -11.22
N ILE A 79 7.28 2.47 -9.99
CA ILE A 79 8.20 1.41 -9.59
C ILE A 79 7.91 0.12 -10.34
N GLU A 80 6.65 -0.24 -10.49
CA GLU A 80 6.26 -1.42 -11.27
C GLU A 80 6.77 -1.30 -12.71
N PHE A 81 6.59 -0.14 -13.30
CA PHE A 81 7.07 0.13 -14.65
C PHE A 81 8.59 -0.03 -14.75
N LEU A 82 9.33 0.52 -13.77
CA LEU A 82 10.79 0.43 -13.77
C LEU A 82 11.28 -1.00 -13.58
N ILE A 83 10.61 -1.79 -12.73
CA ILE A 83 10.97 -3.20 -12.56
C ILE A 83 10.82 -3.95 -13.87
N LYS A 84 9.76 -3.67 -14.62
CA LYS A 84 9.53 -4.32 -15.91
C LYS A 84 10.55 -3.91 -16.97
N ARG A 85 11.03 -2.66 -16.90
CA ARG A 85 12.03 -2.16 -17.86
C ARG A 85 13.46 -2.52 -17.49
N ASN A 86 13.79 -2.43 -16.20
CA ASN A 86 15.14 -2.68 -15.71
C ASN A 86 15.05 -3.23 -14.29
N SER A 87 15.16 -4.55 -14.18
CA SER A 87 14.94 -5.24 -12.92
C SER A 87 15.89 -4.80 -11.81
N THR A 88 17.15 -4.52 -12.12
CA THR A 88 18.14 -4.16 -11.11
C THR A 88 17.81 -2.82 -10.48
N ILE A 89 17.52 -1.81 -11.30
CA ILE A 89 17.18 -0.47 -10.81
C ILE A 89 15.85 -0.51 -10.07
N GLY A 90 14.86 -1.17 -10.65
CA GLY A 90 13.54 -1.27 -10.05
C GLY A 90 13.57 -1.96 -8.69
N LYS A 91 14.36 -3.01 -8.55
CA LYS A 91 14.50 -3.74 -7.30
C LYS A 91 15.06 -2.84 -6.19
N ASN A 92 16.09 -2.06 -6.50
CA ASN A 92 16.70 -1.17 -5.53
C ASN A 92 15.74 -0.07 -5.10
N ILE A 93 15.02 0.50 -6.06
CA ILE A 93 14.03 1.55 -5.78
C ILE A 93 12.89 0.98 -4.94
N LEU A 94 12.42 -0.23 -5.24
CA LEU A 94 11.37 -0.88 -4.48
C LEU A 94 11.78 -1.09 -3.03
N SER A 95 13.01 -1.58 -2.79
CA SER A 95 13.51 -1.80 -1.44
C SER A 95 13.53 -0.50 -0.65
N ASP A 96 14.07 0.56 -1.24
CA ASP A 96 14.12 1.87 -0.58
C ASP A 96 12.73 2.41 -0.28
N PHE A 97 11.81 2.25 -1.23
CA PHE A 97 10.44 2.70 -1.09
C PHE A 97 9.75 2.01 0.10
N ILE A 98 9.89 0.68 0.18
CA ILE A 98 9.28 -0.09 1.27
C ILE A 98 9.86 0.32 2.62
N ILE A 99 11.18 0.43 2.72
CA ILE A 99 11.85 0.80 3.96
C ILE A 99 11.39 2.18 4.43
N ASN A 100 11.39 3.16 3.54
CA ASN A 100 11.04 4.52 3.90
C ASN A 100 9.59 4.66 4.36
N ASN A 101 8.69 3.92 3.74
CA ASN A 101 7.27 4.02 4.07
C ASN A 101 6.88 3.16 5.27
N SER A 102 7.62 2.08 5.53
CA SER A 102 7.42 1.29 6.74
C SER A 102 7.69 2.10 8.01
N LYS A 103 8.71 2.95 7.98
CA LYS A 103 9.04 3.80 9.12
C LYS A 103 7.89 4.73 9.47
N LYS A 104 7.21 5.26 8.46
CA LYS A 104 6.09 6.15 8.70
C LYS A 104 4.89 5.42 9.31
N THR A 105 4.59 4.23 8.81
CA THR A 105 3.42 3.48 9.29
C THR A 105 3.62 2.89 10.67
N ASN A 106 4.87 2.71 11.11
CA ASN A 106 5.18 2.14 12.41
C ASN A 106 5.33 3.19 13.51
N ASN A 107 5.16 4.43 13.18
CA ASN A 107 5.15 5.50 14.16
C ASN A 107 3.72 5.87 14.57
#